data_2b8025280ae6addcfcd3d48bc19cc316
#
_entry.id   2b8025280ae6addcfcd3d48bc19cc316
#
_cell.length_a   1.000
_cell.length_b   1.000
_cell.length_c   1.000
_cell.angle_alpha   90.00
_cell.angle_beta   90.00
_cell.angle_gamma   90.00
#
_symmetry.space_group_name_H-M   'P 1'
#
loop_
_entity.id
_entity.type
_entity.pdbx_description
1 polymer ?
#
loop_
_entity_poly.entity_id
_entity_poly.type
_entity_poly.pdbx_seq_one_letter_code
_entity_poly.pdbx_strand_id
1 'polypeptide(L)'
;MTQPWNINIHYDGKIDTSVARDAKSALDVGCGDGFLAARLARRIPHVVAIDIDAPVLERARERFPDAPVAWTHGDFLTAGDELGSFDAVVSNASLHHFPDTRIALRRLRDRVQPGGTLAIVTFARPGLRGLPWALVTLVARGVAIRLRGKWEHSAPTVWPPRDTVASLHRHVRAELPGAQLSLLLLGRVFILWRAPAT
;
A
#
# COMPACT_ATOMS: atom_id res chain seq x y z
N MET A 1 -10.27 -23.34 -6.53
CA MET A 1 -10.66 -22.37 -5.48
C MET A 1 -10.61 -20.98 -6.06
N THR A 2 -11.69 -20.21 -6.00
CA THR A 2 -11.72 -18.80 -6.47
C THR A 2 -10.76 -17.99 -5.59
N GLN A 3 -9.85 -17.22 -6.21
CA GLN A 3 -8.96 -16.33 -5.45
C GLN A 3 -9.80 -15.34 -4.61
N PRO A 4 -9.46 -15.13 -3.33
CA PRO A 4 -10.16 -14.16 -2.51
C PRO A 4 -10.06 -12.77 -3.15
N TRP A 5 -11.19 -12.05 -3.19
CA TRP A 5 -11.26 -10.73 -3.78
C TRP A 5 -11.78 -9.70 -2.76
N ASN A 6 -11.05 -8.62 -2.64
CA ASN A 6 -11.52 -7.37 -2.04
C ASN A 6 -10.89 -6.19 -2.79
N ILE A 7 -11.28 -4.98 -2.41
CA ILE A 7 -10.80 -3.77 -3.09
C ILE A 7 -9.28 -3.56 -2.91
N ASN A 8 -8.70 -4.01 -1.80
CA ASN A 8 -7.25 -3.90 -1.58
C ASN A 8 -6.51 -4.86 -2.52
N ILE A 9 -6.86 -6.15 -2.51
CA ILE A 9 -6.28 -7.17 -3.41
C ILE A 9 -6.44 -6.77 -4.88
N HIS A 10 -7.55 -6.10 -5.24
CA HIS A 10 -7.78 -5.60 -6.61
C HIS A 10 -6.65 -4.68 -7.08
N TYR A 11 -6.07 -3.87 -6.18
CA TYR A 11 -5.04 -2.92 -6.54
C TYR A 11 -3.60 -3.43 -6.37
N ASP A 12 -3.37 -4.64 -5.86
CA ASP A 12 -2.04 -5.25 -5.78
C ASP A 12 -1.37 -5.31 -7.16
N GLY A 13 -2.13 -5.64 -8.20
CA GLY A 13 -1.63 -5.66 -9.58
C GLY A 13 -1.14 -4.31 -10.07
N LYS A 14 -1.80 -3.22 -9.68
CA LYS A 14 -1.39 -1.85 -10.04
C LYS A 14 -0.08 -1.47 -9.33
N ILE A 15 0.06 -1.79 -8.05
CA ILE A 15 1.29 -1.57 -7.31
C ILE A 15 2.42 -2.38 -7.93
N ASP A 16 2.23 -3.69 -8.13
CA ASP A 16 3.22 -4.59 -8.70
C ASP A 16 3.72 -4.11 -10.07
N THR A 17 2.82 -3.74 -10.98
CA THR A 17 3.21 -3.22 -12.31
C THR A 17 3.89 -1.85 -12.28
N SER A 18 3.82 -1.13 -11.17
CA SER A 18 4.50 0.17 -10.99
C SER A 18 5.94 0.01 -10.51
N VAL A 19 6.29 -1.14 -9.96
CA VAL A 19 7.66 -1.47 -9.54
C VAL A 19 8.48 -1.88 -10.75
N ALA A 20 9.72 -1.41 -10.83
CA ALA A 20 10.64 -1.73 -11.91
C ALA A 20 10.80 -3.26 -12.08
N ARG A 21 10.91 -3.72 -13.34
CA ARG A 21 10.98 -5.17 -13.63
C ARG A 21 12.26 -5.82 -13.14
N ASP A 22 13.33 -5.06 -13.05
CA ASP A 22 14.66 -5.45 -12.62
C ASP A 22 14.91 -5.24 -11.12
N ALA A 23 13.90 -4.78 -10.36
CA ALA A 23 13.98 -4.64 -8.91
C ALA A 23 14.41 -5.96 -8.26
N LYS A 24 15.37 -5.89 -7.34
CA LYS A 24 15.95 -7.03 -6.61
C LYS A 24 15.45 -7.12 -5.18
N SER A 25 14.94 -6.00 -4.65
CA SER A 25 14.47 -5.92 -3.28
C SER A 25 13.16 -5.11 -3.18
N ALA A 26 12.27 -5.53 -2.28
CA ALA A 26 11.02 -4.82 -1.98
C ALA A 26 10.68 -4.87 -0.49
N LEU A 27 10.11 -3.77 0.01
CA LEU A 27 9.52 -3.67 1.34
C LEU A 27 8.02 -3.42 1.21
N ASP A 28 7.19 -4.31 1.77
CA ASP A 28 5.74 -4.14 1.87
C ASP A 28 5.36 -3.70 3.28
N VAL A 29 4.90 -2.46 3.41
CA VAL A 29 4.62 -1.83 4.70
C VAL A 29 3.13 -1.85 5.02
N GLY A 30 2.77 -2.50 6.14
CA GLY A 30 1.40 -2.83 6.51
C GLY A 30 0.87 -3.93 5.59
N CYS A 31 1.60 -5.04 5.51
CA CYS A 31 1.37 -6.10 4.54
C CYS A 31 0.07 -6.90 4.77
N GLY A 32 -0.52 -6.79 5.95
CA GLY A 32 -1.76 -7.48 6.29
C GLY A 32 -1.67 -8.98 6.03
N ASP A 33 -2.69 -9.54 5.36
CA ASP A 33 -2.75 -10.97 4.99
C ASP A 33 -1.74 -11.42 3.92
N GLY A 34 -0.77 -10.57 3.52
CA GLY A 34 0.41 -10.92 2.73
C GLY A 34 0.23 -11.06 1.23
N PHE A 35 -0.93 -10.71 0.65
CA PHE A 35 -1.21 -10.90 -0.79
C PHE A 35 -0.25 -10.12 -1.68
N LEU A 36 0.04 -8.85 -1.35
CA LEU A 36 0.94 -8.01 -2.13
C LEU A 36 2.38 -8.52 -2.01
N ALA A 37 2.86 -8.80 -0.80
CA ALA A 37 4.20 -9.33 -0.56
C ALA A 37 4.44 -10.64 -1.32
N ALA A 38 3.52 -11.62 -1.19
CA ALA A 38 3.60 -12.88 -1.91
C ALA A 38 3.54 -12.72 -3.44
N ARG A 39 2.79 -11.72 -3.94
CA ARG A 39 2.75 -11.38 -5.35
C ARG A 39 4.10 -10.85 -5.85
N LEU A 40 4.71 -9.91 -5.12
CA LEU A 40 6.03 -9.34 -5.44
C LEU A 40 7.12 -10.42 -5.42
N ALA A 41 7.09 -11.32 -4.45
CA ALA A 41 8.06 -12.41 -4.29
C ALA A 41 8.09 -13.42 -5.47
N ARG A 42 7.09 -13.40 -6.36
CA ARG A 42 7.13 -14.21 -7.58
C ARG A 42 8.22 -13.77 -8.57
N ARG A 43 8.70 -12.53 -8.46
CA ARG A 43 9.69 -11.96 -9.39
C ARG A 43 10.81 -11.17 -8.71
N ILE A 44 10.62 -10.74 -7.46
CA ILE A 44 11.61 -10.00 -6.69
C ILE A 44 12.27 -10.98 -5.71
N PRO A 45 13.59 -11.18 -5.79
CA PRO A 45 14.30 -12.19 -4.99
C PRO A 45 14.28 -11.91 -3.49
N HIS A 46 14.30 -10.63 -3.08
CA HIS A 46 14.36 -10.23 -1.70
C HIS A 46 13.14 -9.38 -1.34
N VAL A 47 12.15 -9.97 -0.67
CA VAL A 47 10.95 -9.28 -0.21
C VAL A 47 10.87 -9.34 1.30
N VAL A 48 10.80 -8.17 1.92
CA VAL A 48 10.49 -7.99 3.34
C VAL A 48 9.06 -7.47 3.46
N ALA A 49 8.28 -8.03 4.36
CA ALA A 49 6.92 -7.59 4.64
C ALA A 49 6.77 -7.34 6.14
N ILE A 50 6.36 -6.12 6.51
CA ILE A 50 6.21 -5.71 7.91
C ILE A 50 4.77 -5.36 8.24
N ASP A 51 4.29 -5.85 9.39
CA ASP A 51 3.00 -5.46 9.96
C ASP A 51 3.08 -5.39 11.48
N ILE A 52 2.29 -4.48 12.07
CA ILE A 52 2.19 -4.32 13.52
C ILE A 52 1.26 -5.33 14.17
N ASP A 53 0.38 -5.96 13.38
CA ASP A 53 -0.61 -6.92 13.85
C ASP A 53 -0.06 -8.35 13.71
N ALA A 54 0.46 -8.90 14.81
CA ALA A 54 1.05 -10.24 14.83
C ALA A 54 0.09 -11.35 14.37
N PRO A 55 -1.19 -11.40 14.80
CA PRO A 55 -2.18 -12.34 14.29
C PRO A 55 -2.42 -12.29 12.78
N VAL A 56 -2.41 -11.07 12.19
CA VAL A 56 -2.54 -10.92 10.72
C VAL A 56 -1.33 -11.49 10.01
N LEU A 57 -0.14 -11.21 10.55
CA LEU A 57 1.12 -11.68 9.98
C LEU A 57 1.25 -13.22 10.05
N GLU A 58 0.76 -13.83 11.12
CA GLU A 58 0.75 -15.30 11.23
C GLU A 58 -0.14 -15.92 10.16
N ARG A 59 -1.34 -15.35 9.93
CA ARG A 59 -2.20 -15.79 8.82
C ARG A 59 -1.55 -15.60 7.45
N ALA A 60 -0.73 -14.55 7.27
CA ALA A 60 0.02 -14.35 6.04
C ALA A 60 1.04 -15.49 5.81
N ARG A 61 1.78 -15.88 6.85
CA ARG A 61 2.72 -17.01 6.81
C ARG A 61 2.03 -18.32 6.49
N GLU A 62 0.93 -18.60 7.18
CA GLU A 62 0.13 -19.82 6.95
C GLU A 62 -0.47 -19.87 5.53
N ARG A 63 -0.86 -18.72 5.00
CA ARG A 63 -1.46 -18.61 3.66
C ARG A 63 -0.44 -18.78 2.54
N PHE A 64 0.78 -18.32 2.77
CA PHE A 64 1.86 -18.30 1.78
C PHE A 64 3.13 -18.97 2.32
N PRO A 65 3.06 -20.27 2.73
CA PRO A 65 4.18 -20.95 3.37
C PRO A 65 5.41 -21.07 2.46
N ASP A 66 5.19 -21.14 1.14
CA ASP A 66 6.26 -21.30 0.14
C ASP A 66 6.72 -19.97 -0.45
N ALA A 67 6.14 -18.84 -0.07
CA ALA A 67 6.57 -17.57 -0.58
C ALA A 67 7.90 -17.13 0.07
N PRO A 68 8.93 -16.78 -0.73
CA PRO A 68 10.22 -16.32 -0.22
C PRO A 68 10.11 -14.88 0.31
N VAL A 69 9.32 -14.69 1.37
CA VAL A 69 9.08 -13.40 2.02
C VAL A 69 9.61 -13.44 3.44
N ALA A 70 10.40 -12.44 3.81
CA ALA A 70 10.81 -12.22 5.19
C ALA A 70 9.68 -11.49 5.95
N TRP A 71 8.85 -12.25 6.65
CA TRP A 71 7.73 -11.73 7.44
C TRP A 71 8.22 -11.15 8.76
N THR A 72 8.06 -9.86 8.97
CA THR A 72 8.57 -9.11 10.12
C THR A 72 7.41 -8.53 10.92
N HIS A 73 7.32 -8.88 12.21
CA HIS A 73 6.40 -8.25 13.15
C HIS A 73 7.04 -7.00 13.74
N GLY A 74 6.35 -5.86 13.66
CA GLY A 74 6.82 -4.61 14.26
C GLY A 74 6.11 -3.37 13.73
N ASP A 75 6.26 -2.28 14.48
CA ASP A 75 5.83 -0.97 14.02
C ASP A 75 6.87 -0.38 13.06
N PHE A 76 6.45 -0.14 11.83
CA PHE A 76 7.30 0.44 10.80
C PHE A 76 7.91 1.79 11.21
N LEU A 77 7.19 2.62 11.98
CA LEU A 77 7.72 3.92 12.42
C LEU A 77 8.87 3.79 13.41
N THR A 78 8.92 2.72 14.18
CA THR A 78 9.95 2.44 15.20
C THR A 78 10.97 1.42 14.75
N ALA A 79 10.68 0.58 13.76
CA ALA A 79 11.61 -0.41 13.21
C ALA A 79 12.89 0.23 12.64
N GLY A 80 12.86 1.55 12.45
CA GLY A 80 14.02 2.38 12.26
C GLY A 80 14.89 1.99 11.06
N ASP A 81 16.18 2.22 11.23
CA ASP A 81 17.16 2.04 10.17
C ASP A 81 17.56 0.57 9.96
N GLU A 82 17.13 -0.32 10.85
CA GLU A 82 17.43 -1.77 10.79
C GLU A 82 16.83 -2.46 9.54
N LEU A 83 15.73 -1.91 8.98
CA LEU A 83 15.11 -2.47 7.77
C LEU A 83 15.96 -2.26 6.50
N GLY A 84 16.91 -1.33 6.51
CA GLY A 84 17.67 -0.98 5.32
C GLY A 84 16.87 -0.21 4.27
N SER A 85 17.34 -0.22 3.02
CA SER A 85 16.69 0.43 1.88
C SER A 85 16.49 -0.54 0.71
N PHE A 86 15.49 -0.27 -0.13
CA PHE A 86 14.96 -1.20 -1.12
C PHE A 86 14.78 -0.54 -2.49
N ASP A 87 14.86 -1.33 -3.56
CA ASP A 87 14.52 -0.89 -4.92
C ASP A 87 13.04 -0.51 -5.04
N ALA A 88 12.19 -1.14 -4.24
CA ALA A 88 10.78 -0.82 -4.16
C ALA A 88 10.28 -0.79 -2.72
N VAL A 89 9.57 0.28 -2.36
CA VAL A 89 8.80 0.35 -1.11
C VAL A 89 7.33 0.47 -1.50
N VAL A 90 6.51 -0.41 -0.97
CA VAL A 90 5.08 -0.46 -1.30
C VAL A 90 4.21 -0.45 -0.05
N SER A 91 2.98 0.02 -0.20
CA SER A 91 1.99 -0.01 0.88
C SER A 91 0.59 -0.02 0.29
N ASN A 92 -0.23 -0.99 0.67
CA ASN A 92 -1.60 -1.08 0.22
C ASN A 92 -2.59 -1.00 1.39
N ALA A 93 -3.37 0.08 1.42
CA ALA A 93 -4.41 0.34 2.41
C ALA A 93 -3.91 0.41 3.87
N SER A 94 -2.65 0.80 4.11
CA SER A 94 -2.12 0.98 5.47
C SER A 94 -1.79 2.44 5.83
N LEU A 95 -1.46 3.32 4.86
CA LEU A 95 -1.03 4.69 5.13
C LEU A 95 -2.01 5.50 6.02
N HIS A 96 -3.32 5.28 5.89
CA HIS A 96 -4.33 6.00 6.67
C HIS A 96 -4.43 5.55 8.14
N HIS A 97 -3.74 4.47 8.52
CA HIS A 97 -3.63 4.02 9.91
C HIS A 97 -2.53 4.75 10.69
N PHE A 98 -1.54 5.31 10.00
CA PHE A 98 -0.46 6.02 10.68
C PHE A 98 -0.96 7.28 11.39
N PRO A 99 -0.42 7.60 12.59
CA PRO A 99 -0.81 8.79 13.36
C PRO A 99 -0.57 10.09 12.61
N ASP A 100 0.53 10.18 11.88
CA ASP A 100 0.93 11.34 11.06
C ASP A 100 1.34 10.87 9.65
N THR A 101 0.56 11.29 8.65
CA THR A 101 0.77 10.94 7.25
C THR A 101 2.09 11.50 6.71
N ARG A 102 2.55 12.67 7.16
CA ARG A 102 3.81 13.27 6.70
C ARG A 102 5.00 12.47 7.22
N ILE A 103 4.98 12.12 8.50
CA ILE A 103 6.02 11.29 9.11
C ILE A 103 6.08 9.94 8.39
N ALA A 104 4.93 9.30 8.16
CA ALA A 104 4.86 8.03 7.45
C ALA A 104 5.42 8.13 6.03
N LEU A 105 5.02 9.15 5.25
CA LEU A 105 5.55 9.36 3.89
C LEU A 105 7.06 9.58 3.88
N ARG A 106 7.59 10.35 4.83
CA ARG A 106 9.04 10.57 4.97
C ARG A 106 9.76 9.26 5.28
N ARG A 107 9.28 8.49 6.26
CA ARG A 107 9.87 7.20 6.62
C ARG A 107 9.83 6.20 5.47
N LEU A 108 8.73 6.15 4.72
CA LEU A 108 8.62 5.31 3.52
C LEU A 108 9.62 5.74 2.44
N ARG A 109 9.72 7.05 2.17
CA ARG A 109 10.69 7.62 1.23
C ARG A 109 12.13 7.25 1.60
N ASP A 110 12.48 7.39 2.87
CA ASP A 110 13.84 7.18 3.38
C ASP A 110 14.28 5.69 3.30
N ARG A 111 13.35 4.76 2.98
CA ARG A 111 13.63 3.34 2.70
C ARG A 111 13.76 3.04 1.20
N VAL A 112 13.57 4.03 0.33
CA VAL A 112 13.73 3.83 -1.12
C VAL A 112 15.16 4.12 -1.53
N GLN A 113 15.81 3.18 -2.22
CA GLN A 113 17.12 3.38 -2.80
C GLN A 113 17.09 4.45 -3.90
N PRO A 114 18.23 5.10 -4.20
CA PRO A 114 18.35 5.98 -5.37
C PRO A 114 17.86 5.27 -6.64
N GLY A 115 17.02 5.93 -7.44
CA GLY A 115 16.37 5.36 -8.62
C GLY A 115 15.20 4.40 -8.33
N GLY A 116 14.98 4.06 -7.05
CA GLY A 116 13.91 3.14 -6.63
C GLY A 116 12.52 3.72 -6.70
N THR A 117 11.54 2.91 -6.34
CA THR A 117 10.10 3.20 -6.44
C THR A 117 9.40 3.21 -5.09
N LEU A 118 8.59 4.23 -4.83
CA LEU A 118 7.56 4.20 -3.78
C LEU A 118 6.17 4.14 -4.44
N ALA A 119 5.40 3.10 -4.15
CA ALA A 119 4.06 2.91 -4.68
C ALA A 119 3.06 2.64 -3.54
N ILE A 120 2.09 3.54 -3.37
CA ILE A 120 1.12 3.48 -2.27
C ILE A 120 -0.30 3.52 -2.81
N VAL A 121 -1.15 2.62 -2.34
CA VAL A 121 -2.60 2.74 -2.47
C VAL A 121 -3.19 3.01 -1.09
N THR A 122 -3.97 4.07 -0.95
CA THR A 122 -4.54 4.47 0.34
C THR A 122 -5.96 5.02 0.20
N PHE A 123 -6.54 5.40 1.32
CA PHE A 123 -7.83 6.08 1.41
C PHE A 123 -7.63 7.57 1.67
N ALA A 124 -8.54 8.38 1.13
CA ALA A 124 -8.69 9.78 1.50
C ALA A 124 -10.16 10.19 1.36
N ARG A 125 -10.60 11.11 2.21
CA ARG A 125 -11.97 11.64 2.13
C ARG A 125 -12.11 12.54 0.90
N PRO A 126 -13.20 12.44 0.14
CA PRO A 126 -13.48 13.39 -0.91
C PRO A 126 -13.69 14.78 -0.28
N GLY A 127 -13.13 15.83 -0.90
CA GLY A 127 -13.54 17.20 -0.62
C GLY A 127 -14.86 17.53 -1.33
N LEU A 128 -15.44 18.71 -1.09
CA LEU A 128 -16.69 19.14 -1.73
C LEU A 128 -16.66 19.02 -3.27
N ARG A 129 -15.54 19.37 -3.90
CA ARG A 129 -15.34 19.23 -5.35
C ARG A 129 -15.23 17.79 -5.83
N GLY A 130 -14.97 16.86 -4.94
CA GLY A 130 -14.86 15.42 -5.23
C GLY A 130 -16.17 14.64 -5.06
N LEU A 131 -17.27 15.26 -4.66
CA LEU A 131 -18.55 14.59 -4.43
C LEU A 131 -19.08 13.84 -5.66
N PRO A 132 -19.04 14.39 -6.91
CA PRO A 132 -19.48 13.64 -8.08
C PRO A 132 -18.66 12.36 -8.29
N TRP A 133 -17.35 12.45 -8.11
CA TRP A 133 -16.47 11.26 -8.19
C TRP A 133 -16.72 10.26 -7.08
N ALA A 134 -17.02 10.74 -5.87
CA ALA A 134 -17.37 9.87 -4.74
C ALA A 134 -18.64 9.07 -5.02
N LEU A 135 -19.64 9.67 -5.67
CA LEU A 135 -20.86 8.96 -6.08
C LEU A 135 -20.55 7.88 -7.14
N VAL A 136 -19.74 8.21 -8.15
CA VAL A 136 -19.31 7.23 -9.16
C VAL A 136 -18.57 6.07 -8.50
N THR A 137 -17.67 6.34 -7.56
CA THR A 137 -16.92 5.29 -6.85
C THR A 137 -17.82 4.44 -5.96
N LEU A 138 -18.85 5.02 -5.34
CA LEU A 138 -19.82 4.29 -4.53
C LEU A 138 -20.61 3.28 -5.37
N VAL A 139 -21.11 3.71 -6.52
CA VAL A 139 -21.84 2.85 -7.46
C VAL A 139 -20.91 1.74 -7.99
N ALA A 140 -19.72 2.10 -8.48
CA ALA A 140 -18.74 1.14 -9.00
C ALA A 140 -18.35 0.10 -7.94
N ARG A 141 -18.18 0.51 -6.67
CA ARG A 141 -17.92 -0.38 -5.55
C ARG A 141 -19.06 -1.35 -5.29
N GLY A 142 -20.30 -0.85 -5.30
CA GLY A 142 -21.49 -1.69 -5.14
C GLY A 142 -21.58 -2.76 -6.22
N VAL A 143 -21.39 -2.37 -7.48
CA VAL A 143 -21.37 -3.30 -8.63
C VAL A 143 -20.24 -4.33 -8.50
N ALA A 144 -19.02 -3.89 -8.16
CA ALA A 144 -17.88 -4.78 -8.04
C ALA A 144 -18.08 -5.83 -6.93
N ILE A 145 -18.61 -5.41 -5.77
CA ILE A 145 -18.91 -6.32 -4.65
C ILE A 145 -20.02 -7.32 -5.05
N ARG A 146 -21.05 -6.87 -5.76
CA ARG A 146 -22.15 -7.75 -6.20
C ARG A 146 -21.67 -8.80 -7.21
N LEU A 147 -20.76 -8.44 -8.11
CA LEU A 147 -20.29 -9.37 -9.17
C LEU A 147 -19.21 -10.34 -8.69
N ARG A 148 -18.36 -9.94 -7.73
CA ARG A 148 -17.17 -10.70 -7.32
C ARG A 148 -17.24 -11.27 -5.92
N GLY A 149 -18.27 -10.90 -5.16
CA GLY A 149 -18.31 -11.14 -3.73
C GLY A 149 -17.36 -10.22 -2.97
N LYS A 150 -17.38 -10.30 -1.65
CA LYS A 150 -16.48 -9.56 -0.77
C LYS A 150 -15.80 -10.54 0.16
N TRP A 151 -14.50 -10.69 0.04
CA TRP A 151 -13.71 -11.35 1.06
C TRP A 151 -13.38 -10.34 2.17
N GLU A 152 -13.73 -10.65 3.40
CA GLU A 152 -13.46 -9.78 4.55
C GLU A 152 -12.11 -10.12 5.15
N HIS A 153 -11.24 -9.13 5.24
CA HIS A 153 -10.01 -9.22 6.01
C HIS A 153 -10.31 -8.88 7.48
N SER A 154 -9.55 -9.42 8.38
CA SER A 154 -9.70 -9.24 9.82
C SER A 154 -8.92 -8.05 10.38
N ALA A 155 -8.24 -7.27 9.54
CA ALA A 155 -7.50 -6.10 9.97
C ALA A 155 -8.43 -4.99 10.48
N PRO A 156 -8.08 -4.28 11.57
CA PRO A 156 -8.86 -3.15 12.08
C PRO A 156 -9.11 -2.10 11.00
N THR A 157 -10.31 -1.56 10.94
CA THR A 157 -10.65 -0.51 9.98
C THR A 157 -10.69 0.84 10.69
N VAL A 158 -9.85 1.78 10.29
CA VAL A 158 -9.92 3.18 10.72
C VAL A 158 -10.78 3.95 9.74
N TRP A 159 -11.96 4.37 10.20
CA TRP A 159 -12.91 5.11 9.38
C TRP A 159 -13.56 6.25 10.19
N PRO A 160 -13.68 7.47 9.68
CA PRO A 160 -13.19 7.92 8.35
C PRO A 160 -11.67 8.13 8.31
N PRO A 161 -11.06 8.07 7.10
CA PRO A 161 -9.64 8.42 6.94
C PRO A 161 -9.37 9.84 7.44
N ARG A 162 -8.21 10.08 8.05
CA ARG A 162 -7.84 11.40 8.59
C ARG A 162 -7.71 12.45 7.49
N ASP A 163 -7.08 12.07 6.39
CA ASP A 163 -6.82 12.97 5.27
C ASP A 163 -7.99 13.12 4.31
N THR A 164 -8.16 14.34 3.81
CA THR A 164 -8.87 14.59 2.56
C THR A 164 -7.91 14.41 1.38
N VAL A 165 -8.45 14.26 0.17
CA VAL A 165 -7.62 14.22 -1.05
C VAL A 165 -6.73 15.47 -1.14
N ALA A 166 -7.23 16.64 -0.75
CA ALA A 166 -6.47 17.88 -0.78
C ALA A 166 -5.35 17.92 0.27
N SER A 167 -5.58 17.47 1.51
CA SER A 167 -4.52 17.40 2.52
C SER A 167 -3.48 16.36 2.16
N LEU A 168 -3.89 15.18 1.71
CA LEU A 168 -2.99 14.14 1.23
C LEU A 168 -2.09 14.63 0.08
N HIS A 169 -2.67 15.35 -0.89
CA HIS A 169 -1.90 15.93 -1.99
C HIS A 169 -0.85 16.94 -1.49
N ARG A 170 -1.17 17.78 -0.50
CA ARG A 170 -0.20 18.69 0.11
C ARG A 170 0.93 17.95 0.81
N HIS A 171 0.62 16.89 1.59
CA HIS A 171 1.61 16.06 2.26
C HIS A 171 2.53 15.37 1.26
N VAL A 172 1.95 14.77 0.20
CA VAL A 172 2.71 14.12 -0.87
C VAL A 172 3.64 15.11 -1.56
N ARG A 173 3.17 16.31 -1.94
CA ARG A 173 4.03 17.32 -2.57
C ARG A 173 5.17 17.79 -1.68
N ALA A 174 4.95 17.87 -0.37
CA ALA A 174 5.96 18.29 0.59
C ALA A 174 7.04 17.24 0.84
N GLU A 175 6.65 15.96 0.95
CA GLU A 175 7.56 14.88 1.35
C GLU A 175 8.10 14.06 0.15
N LEU A 176 7.40 14.08 -0.99
CA LEU A 176 7.73 13.31 -2.20
C LEU A 176 7.72 14.23 -3.44
N PRO A 177 8.69 15.12 -3.61
CA PRO A 177 8.75 16.01 -4.77
C PRO A 177 8.72 15.22 -6.09
N GLY A 178 7.87 15.62 -7.03
CA GLY A 178 7.69 14.94 -8.31
C GLY A 178 6.77 13.70 -8.27
N ALA A 179 6.20 13.34 -7.12
CA ALA A 179 5.25 12.24 -7.05
C ALA A 179 3.97 12.51 -7.85
N GLN A 180 3.45 11.45 -8.46
CA GLN A 180 2.15 11.42 -9.13
C GLN A 180 1.10 10.92 -8.15
N LEU A 181 -0.03 11.65 -8.06
CA LEU A 181 -1.19 11.25 -7.30
C LEU A 181 -2.39 11.08 -8.23
N SER A 182 -3.03 9.91 -8.20
CA SER A 182 -4.16 9.56 -9.05
C SER A 182 -5.33 9.06 -8.22
N LEU A 183 -6.55 9.54 -8.55
CA LEU A 183 -7.77 8.99 -7.98
C LEU A 183 -8.12 7.69 -8.73
N LEU A 184 -8.35 6.64 -7.97
CA LEU A 184 -8.72 5.33 -8.50
C LEU A 184 -10.22 5.09 -8.36
N LEU A 185 -10.78 4.33 -9.29
CA LEU A 185 -12.13 3.79 -9.16
C LEU A 185 -12.21 2.97 -7.85
N LEU A 186 -13.37 2.81 -7.26
CA LEU A 186 -13.58 2.14 -5.97
C LEU A 186 -13.08 2.93 -4.73
N GLY A 187 -12.82 4.25 -4.88
CA GLY A 187 -12.55 5.15 -3.77
C GLY A 187 -11.16 5.00 -3.13
N ARG A 188 -10.14 4.77 -3.96
CA ARG A 188 -8.75 4.74 -3.53
C ARG A 188 -7.98 5.90 -4.15
N VAL A 189 -6.85 6.21 -3.54
CA VAL A 189 -5.84 7.14 -4.05
C VAL A 189 -4.55 6.37 -4.28
N PHE A 190 -3.95 6.52 -5.45
CA PHE A 190 -2.67 5.94 -5.79
C PHE A 190 -1.60 7.02 -5.80
N ILE A 191 -0.49 6.77 -5.13
CA ILE A 191 0.69 7.63 -5.07
C ILE A 191 1.85 6.83 -5.66
N LEU A 192 2.50 7.41 -6.66
CA LEU A 192 3.71 6.85 -7.28
C LEU A 192 4.82 7.90 -7.23
N TRP A 193 5.95 7.52 -6.65
CA TRP A 193 7.14 8.34 -6.60
C TRP A 193 8.36 7.54 -7.04
N ARG A 194 9.27 8.21 -7.74
CA ARG A 194 10.57 7.68 -8.11
C ARG A 194 11.64 8.46 -7.37
N ALA A 195 12.51 7.78 -6.65
CA ALA A 195 13.65 8.42 -6.03
C ALA A 195 14.59 8.95 -7.13
N PRO A 196 15.15 10.16 -6.98
CA PRO A 196 16.19 10.62 -7.89
C PRO A 196 17.32 9.57 -7.99
N ALA A 197 17.80 9.33 -9.20
CA ALA A 197 19.08 8.63 -9.37
C ALA A 197 20.19 9.61 -8.95
N THR A 198 21.09 9.19 -8.07
CA THR A 198 22.25 10.00 -7.66
C THR A 198 23.21 10.24 -8.83
#